data_fa29869d3221c522c511d89f0b549fe2
#
_entry.id   fa29869d3221c522c511d89f0b549fe2
#
_cell.length_a   1.000
_cell.length_b   1.000
_cell.length_c   1.000
_cell.angle_alpha   90.00
_cell.angle_beta   90.00
_cell.angle_gamma   90.00
#
_symmetry.space_group_name_H-M   'P 1'
#
loop_
_entity.id
_entity.type
_entity.pdbx_description
1 polymer ?
#
loop_
_entity_poly.entity_id
_entity_poly.type
_entity_poly.pdbx_seq_one_letter_code
_entity_poly.pdbx_strand_id
1 'polypeptide(L)'
;MLVFKIFRRSEWDALRAAGETDGAPVDIADGYIHLSTAEQITTTAAKHFAGESDLVLVAVEADRLSADLKWEVSRGGALFPHLYRRLRMADVVWDKSLPLGATGHIFPEGVV
;
A
#
# COMPACT_ATOMS: atom_id res chain seq x y z
N MET A 1 9.85 -3.49 -10.46
CA MET A 1 9.92 -3.60 -8.99
C MET A 1 8.53 -3.55 -8.38
N LEU A 2 8.30 -4.27 -7.30
CA LEU A 2 7.03 -4.21 -6.59
C LEU A 2 7.00 -3.00 -5.65
N VAL A 3 5.83 -2.37 -5.58
CA VAL A 3 5.48 -1.40 -4.56
C VAL A 3 4.23 -1.89 -3.84
N PHE A 4 3.99 -1.40 -2.64
CA PHE A 4 3.05 -2.02 -1.72
C PHE A 4 2.07 -1.01 -1.14
N LYS A 5 0.86 -1.48 -0.85
CA LYS A 5 -0.14 -0.76 -0.09
C LYS A 5 -0.72 -1.66 0.99
N ILE A 6 -0.95 -1.08 2.16
CA ILE A 6 -1.67 -1.76 3.24
C ILE A 6 -3.11 -1.25 3.23
N PHE A 7 -4.04 -2.18 3.16
CA PHE A 7 -5.46 -1.89 3.26
C PHE A 7 -6.02 -2.46 4.55
N ARG A 8 -6.97 -1.75 5.15
CA ARG A 8 -7.85 -2.36 6.15
C ARG A 8 -8.81 -3.29 5.41
N ARG A 9 -9.30 -4.31 6.09
CA ARG A 9 -10.16 -5.33 5.45
C ARG A 9 -11.33 -4.71 4.69
N SER A 10 -12.00 -3.73 5.28
CA SER A 10 -13.14 -3.07 4.66
C SER A 10 -12.75 -2.32 3.37
N GLU A 11 -11.57 -1.72 3.37
CA GLU A 11 -11.04 -1.00 2.19
C GLU A 11 -10.71 -1.98 1.07
N TRP A 12 -10.10 -3.12 1.42
CA TRP A 12 -9.78 -4.17 0.46
C TRP A 12 -11.04 -4.79 -0.15
N ASP A 13 -12.03 -5.08 0.69
CA ASP A 13 -13.30 -5.65 0.23
C ASP A 13 -14.03 -4.67 -0.71
N ALA A 14 -13.97 -3.38 -0.42
CA ALA A 14 -14.57 -2.35 -1.28
C ALA A 14 -13.86 -2.28 -2.65
N LEU A 15 -12.53 -2.36 -2.66
CA LEU A 15 -11.76 -2.40 -3.91
C LEU A 15 -12.15 -3.62 -4.75
N ARG A 16 -12.22 -4.79 -4.12
CA ARG A 16 -12.59 -6.03 -4.83
C ARG A 16 -13.99 -5.95 -5.41
N ALA A 17 -14.93 -5.38 -4.68
CA ALA A 17 -16.31 -5.26 -5.13
C ALA A 17 -16.46 -4.25 -6.27
N ALA A 18 -15.78 -3.11 -6.19
CA ALA A 18 -15.89 -2.04 -7.17
C ALA A 18 -14.92 -2.18 -8.35
N GLY A 19 -13.84 -2.94 -8.18
CA GLY A 19 -12.79 -3.10 -9.17
C GLY A 19 -11.75 -2.00 -9.20
N GLU A 20 -11.98 -0.91 -8.48
CA GLU A 20 -11.06 0.21 -8.37
C GLU A 20 -11.32 1.01 -7.09
N THR A 21 -10.33 1.82 -6.69
CA THR A 21 -10.44 2.64 -5.49
C THR A 21 -9.69 3.96 -5.64
N ASP A 22 -10.20 5.01 -4.98
CA ASP A 22 -9.46 6.26 -4.81
C ASP A 22 -8.48 6.20 -3.63
N GLY A 23 -8.46 5.10 -2.90
CA GLY A 23 -7.57 4.88 -1.78
C GLY A 23 -8.25 5.07 -0.42
N ALA A 24 -7.41 5.14 0.62
CA ALA A 24 -7.84 5.42 1.98
C ALA A 24 -8.19 6.91 2.15
N PRO A 25 -8.82 7.31 3.26
CA PRO A 25 -9.15 8.73 3.48
C PRO A 25 -7.97 9.69 3.32
N VAL A 26 -6.77 9.31 3.77
CA VAL A 26 -5.58 10.15 3.62
C VAL A 26 -5.18 10.29 2.15
N ASP A 27 -5.37 9.27 1.34
CA ASP A 27 -5.07 9.31 -0.09
C ASP A 27 -6.01 10.30 -0.80
N ILE A 28 -7.29 10.21 -0.48
CA ILE A 28 -8.31 11.10 -1.04
C ILE A 28 -8.03 12.56 -0.65
N ALA A 29 -7.67 12.78 0.60
CA ALA A 29 -7.35 14.12 1.11
C ALA A 29 -6.12 14.71 0.43
N ASP A 30 -5.09 13.89 0.16
CA ASP A 30 -3.84 14.35 -0.45
C ASP A 30 -3.89 14.40 -1.98
N GLY A 31 -4.84 13.72 -2.59
CA GLY A 31 -5.02 13.72 -4.05
C GLY A 31 -4.18 12.68 -4.79
N TYR A 32 -3.60 11.71 -4.09
CA TYR A 32 -2.85 10.60 -4.68
C TYR A 32 -2.82 9.41 -3.72
N ILE A 33 -2.64 8.21 -4.26
CA ILE A 33 -2.56 7.00 -3.44
C ILE A 33 -1.12 6.81 -2.96
N HIS A 34 -0.94 6.71 -1.64
CA HIS A 34 0.36 6.49 -1.01
C HIS A 34 0.74 5.02 -1.10
N LEU A 35 1.89 4.75 -1.69
CA LEU A 35 2.49 3.43 -1.77
C LEU A 35 3.84 3.44 -1.06
N SER A 36 4.41 2.26 -0.85
CA SER A 36 5.72 2.10 -0.22
C SER A 36 6.54 1.07 -0.97
N THR A 37 7.85 1.24 -0.97
CA THR A 37 8.77 0.21 -1.45
C THR A 37 8.89 -0.90 -0.41
N ALA A 38 9.57 -2.01 -0.77
CA ALA A 38 9.85 -3.10 0.17
C ALA A 38 10.64 -2.62 1.39
N GLU A 39 11.59 -1.70 1.20
CA GLU A 39 12.38 -1.15 2.30
C GLU A 39 11.56 -0.21 3.20
N GLN A 40 10.50 0.39 2.68
CA GLN A 40 9.70 1.37 3.41
C GLN A 40 8.50 0.77 4.12
N ILE A 41 7.99 -0.37 3.65
CA ILE A 41 6.66 -0.85 4.06
C ILE A 41 6.59 -1.23 5.55
N THR A 42 7.65 -1.75 6.12
CA THR A 42 7.68 -2.09 7.55
C THR A 42 7.55 -0.84 8.41
N THR A 43 8.25 0.23 8.04
CA THR A 43 8.16 1.52 8.74
C THR A 43 6.78 2.14 8.56
N THR A 44 6.20 2.04 7.36
CA THR A 44 4.84 2.50 7.09
C THR A 44 3.83 1.80 8.01
N ALA A 45 3.93 0.48 8.14
CA ALA A 45 3.07 -0.30 9.01
C ALA A 45 3.23 0.12 10.48
N ALA A 46 4.46 0.29 10.93
CA ALA A 46 4.74 0.68 12.32
C ALA A 46 4.22 2.08 12.66
N LYS A 47 4.29 3.01 11.71
CA LYS A 47 3.87 4.40 11.94
C LYS A 47 2.37 4.61 11.82
N HIS A 48 1.74 3.98 10.83
CA HIS A 48 0.36 4.30 10.46
C HIS A 48 -0.65 3.22 10.85
N PHE A 49 -0.19 2.02 11.15
CA PHE A 49 -1.05 0.87 11.43
C PHE A 49 -0.67 0.15 12.73
N ALA A 50 0.08 0.81 13.61
CA ALA A 50 0.52 0.21 14.87
C ALA A 50 -0.68 -0.33 15.66
N GLY A 51 -0.59 -1.60 16.07
CA GLY A 51 -1.64 -2.26 16.84
C GLY A 51 -2.89 -2.65 16.06
N GLU A 52 -2.95 -2.37 14.76
CA GLU A 52 -4.10 -2.75 13.95
C GLU A 52 -3.96 -4.18 13.43
N SER A 53 -5.04 -4.94 13.52
CA SER A 53 -5.13 -6.29 12.98
C SER A 53 -6.04 -6.31 11.74
N ASP A 54 -6.16 -7.48 11.12
CA ASP A 54 -7.02 -7.70 9.96
C ASP A 54 -6.69 -6.78 8.78
N LEU A 55 -5.39 -6.66 8.53
CA LEU A 55 -4.87 -5.88 7.40
C LEU A 55 -4.54 -6.79 6.21
N VAL A 56 -4.52 -6.19 5.03
CA VAL A 56 -4.14 -6.86 3.78
C VAL A 56 -2.97 -6.11 3.16
N LEU A 57 -1.90 -6.83 2.85
CA LEU A 57 -0.76 -6.30 2.12
C LEU A 57 -0.97 -6.59 0.63
N VAL A 58 -0.92 -5.55 -0.18
CA VAL A 58 -1.15 -5.64 -1.63
C VAL A 58 0.10 -5.24 -2.37
N ALA A 59 0.55 -6.08 -3.30
CA ALA A 59 1.70 -5.81 -4.16
C ALA A 59 1.24 -5.38 -5.54
N VAL A 60 1.87 -4.35 -6.06
CA VAL A 60 1.59 -3.79 -7.37
C VAL A 60 2.91 -3.63 -8.12
N GLU A 61 2.93 -3.91 -9.42
CA GLU A 61 4.12 -3.73 -10.23
C GLU A 61 4.26 -2.26 -10.66
N ALA A 62 5.33 -1.59 -10.20
CA ALA A 62 5.55 -0.18 -10.49
C ALA A 62 5.57 0.13 -12.00
N ASP A 63 6.15 -0.78 -12.81
CA ASP A 63 6.25 -0.58 -14.25
C ASP A 63 4.87 -0.51 -14.93
N ARG A 64 3.87 -1.18 -14.36
CA ARG A 64 2.50 -1.15 -14.90
C ARG A 64 1.78 0.15 -14.60
N LEU A 65 2.24 0.90 -13.60
CA LEU A 65 1.65 2.18 -13.23
C LEU A 65 2.16 3.33 -14.08
N SER A 66 3.34 3.13 -14.69
CA SER A 66 3.90 4.00 -15.73
C SER A 66 3.96 5.49 -15.32
N ALA A 67 3.49 6.37 -16.19
CA ALA A 67 3.54 7.82 -15.97
C ALA A 67 2.65 8.32 -14.83
N ASP A 68 1.69 7.51 -14.38
CA ASP A 68 0.81 7.85 -13.28
C ASP A 68 1.46 7.67 -11.91
N LEU A 69 2.61 6.99 -11.85
CA LEU A 69 3.38 6.81 -10.62
C LEU A 69 4.49 7.84 -10.57
N LYS A 70 4.51 8.63 -9.49
CA LYS A 70 5.54 9.64 -9.26
C LYS A 70 6.29 9.33 -7.97
N TRP A 71 7.61 9.49 -8.02
CA TRP A 71 8.47 9.32 -6.86
C TRP A 71 8.71 10.68 -6.25
N GLU A 72 8.17 10.91 -5.06
CA GLU A 72 8.15 12.22 -4.43
C GLU A 72 8.70 12.15 -3.02
N VAL A 73 9.37 13.23 -2.60
CA VAL A 73 9.90 13.33 -1.24
C VAL A 73 8.76 13.35 -0.24
N SER A 74 8.87 12.51 0.79
CA SER A 74 7.90 12.42 1.86
C SER A 74 8.63 12.25 3.19
N ARG A 75 8.15 11.39 4.10
CA ARG A 75 8.73 11.22 5.43
C ARG A 75 10.25 11.02 5.39
N GLY A 76 10.97 11.76 6.25
CA GLY A 76 12.42 11.62 6.41
C GLY A 76 13.22 12.00 5.18
N GLY A 77 12.64 12.68 4.21
CA GLY A 77 13.31 13.06 2.97
C GLY A 77 13.45 11.96 1.95
N ALA A 78 12.90 10.77 2.20
CA ALA A 78 12.94 9.65 1.27
C ALA A 78 11.90 9.82 0.15
N LEU A 79 12.19 9.27 -1.02
CA LEU A 79 11.24 9.22 -2.13
C LEU A 79 10.25 8.07 -1.92
N PHE A 80 8.99 8.39 -1.96
CA PHE A 80 7.90 7.42 -1.90
C PHE A 80 7.14 7.38 -3.21
N PRO A 81 6.67 6.20 -3.65
CA PRO A 81 5.85 6.12 -4.86
C PRO A 81 4.42 6.59 -4.58
N HIS A 82 3.98 7.57 -5.35
CA HIS A 82 2.63 8.13 -5.26
C HIS A 82 1.89 7.89 -6.57
N LEU A 83 0.70 7.27 -6.50
CA LEU A 83 -0.10 6.95 -7.68
C LEU A 83 -1.16 8.03 -7.90
N TYR A 84 -1.11 8.67 -9.06
CA TYR A 84 -1.99 9.77 -9.43
C TYR A 84 -3.17 9.33 -10.30
N ARG A 85 -3.72 8.19 -10.01
CA ARG A 85 -4.98 7.67 -10.54
C ARG A 85 -5.55 6.65 -9.58
N ARG A 86 -6.76 6.18 -9.87
CA ARG A 86 -7.35 5.08 -9.09
C ARG A 86 -6.50 3.82 -9.23
N LEU A 87 -6.40 3.07 -8.14
CA LEU A 87 -5.81 1.74 -8.15
C LEU A 87 -6.89 0.76 -8.58
N ARG A 88 -6.57 -0.10 -9.54
CA ARG A 88 -7.48 -1.09 -10.10
C ARG A 88 -7.09 -2.49 -9.69
N MET A 89 -8.07 -3.38 -9.58
CA MET A 89 -7.77 -4.80 -9.32
C MET A 89 -6.80 -5.37 -10.37
N ALA A 90 -6.87 -4.90 -11.61
CA ALA A 90 -5.95 -5.32 -12.67
C ALA A 90 -4.49 -4.95 -12.39
N ASP A 91 -4.23 -3.96 -11.52
CA ASP A 91 -2.87 -3.55 -11.14
C ASP A 91 -2.27 -4.48 -10.09
N VAL A 92 -3.09 -5.24 -9.37
CA VAL A 92 -2.65 -6.05 -8.24
C VAL A 92 -1.93 -7.31 -8.73
N VAL A 93 -0.69 -7.50 -8.25
CA VAL A 93 0.08 -8.70 -8.55
C VAL A 93 -0.31 -9.82 -7.59
N TRP A 94 -0.39 -9.50 -6.30
CA TRP A 94 -0.87 -10.41 -5.26
C TRP A 94 -1.36 -9.64 -4.05
N ASP A 95 -2.16 -10.30 -3.23
CA ASP A 95 -2.59 -9.84 -1.92
C ASP A 95 -2.33 -10.93 -0.89
N LYS A 96 -1.97 -10.53 0.30
CA LYS A 96 -1.72 -11.45 1.42
C LYS A 96 -2.15 -10.80 2.73
N SER A 97 -2.60 -11.60 3.66
CA SER A 97 -2.88 -11.14 5.02
C SER A 97 -1.61 -10.57 5.65
N LEU A 98 -1.77 -9.50 6.42
CA LEU A 98 -0.69 -8.89 7.19
C LEU A 98 -1.02 -9.04 8.68
N PRO A 99 -0.70 -10.20 9.29
CA PRO A 99 -1.07 -10.46 10.68
C PRO A 99 -0.32 -9.55 11.64
N LEU A 100 -0.97 -9.26 12.77
CA LEU A 100 -0.33 -8.55 13.87
C LEU A 100 0.28 -9.56 14.83
N GLY A 101 1.60 -9.50 14.98
CA GLY A 101 2.34 -10.31 15.93
C GLY A 101 2.62 -9.57 17.24
N ALA A 102 3.36 -10.22 18.14
CA ALA A 102 3.69 -9.67 19.45
C ALA A 102 4.57 -8.40 19.38
N THR A 103 5.41 -8.31 18.35
CA THR A 103 6.35 -7.20 18.18
C THR A 103 6.09 -6.35 16.93
N GLY A 104 4.94 -6.49 16.32
CA GLY A 104 4.56 -5.77 15.11
C GLY A 104 3.97 -6.69 14.06
N HIS A 105 3.72 -6.15 12.89
CA HIS A 105 3.12 -6.91 11.80
C HIS A 105 4.10 -7.93 11.22
N ILE A 106 3.55 -9.08 10.82
CA ILE A 106 4.34 -10.20 10.25
C ILE A 106 4.21 -10.13 8.73
N PHE A 107 5.32 -9.78 8.08
CA PHE A 107 5.34 -9.64 6.62
C PHE A 107 5.59 -10.97 5.93
N PRO A 108 5.03 -11.17 4.73
CA PRO A 108 5.31 -12.36 3.94
C PRO A 108 6.80 -12.46 3.63
N GLU A 109 7.29 -13.71 3.56
CA GLU A 109 8.66 -13.99 3.18
C GLU A 109 8.94 -13.41 1.78
N GLY A 110 10.12 -12.83 1.60
CA GLY A 110 10.53 -12.23 0.34
C GLY A 110 10.18 -10.77 0.16
N VAL A 111 9.38 -10.17 1.06
CA VAL A 111 9.09 -8.74 1.05
C VAL A 111 10.16 -7.97 1.78
N VAL A 112 10.55 -8.45 2.93
CA VAL A 112 11.54 -7.81 3.81
C VAL A 112 12.60 -8.81 4.26
#